data_0493d388c3842a616794b2377f0ebfd4
#
_entry.id   0493d388c3842a616794b2377f0ebfd4
#
_cell.length_a   1.000
_cell.length_b   1.000
_cell.length_c   1.000
_cell.angle_alpha   90.00
_cell.angle_beta   90.00
_cell.angle_gamma   90.00
#
_symmetry.space_group_name_H-M   'P 1'
#
loop_
_entity.id
_entity.type
_entity.pdbx_description
1 polymer ?
#
loop_
_entity_poly.entity_id
_entity_poly.type
_entity_poly.pdbx_seq_one_letter_code
_entity_poly.pdbx_strand_id
1 'polypeptide(L)' 'MDKVQIRTKLAQMAAKRDSLVELLERPNLGTLRIDVDQALEELDELIEEFNEIFPEDQI' A
#
# COMPACT_ATOMS: atom_id res chain seq x y z
N MET A 1 18.34 5.92 2.19
CA MET A 1 17.29 6.42 1.29
C MET A 1 16.90 7.81 1.69
N ASP A 2 16.75 8.70 0.74
CA ASP A 2 16.27 10.03 1.05
C ASP A 2 14.73 10.10 0.99
N LYS A 3 14.18 11.24 1.40
CA LYS A 3 12.74 11.46 1.45
C LYS A 3 12.08 11.27 0.09
N VAL A 4 12.73 11.72 -0.98
CA VAL A 4 12.16 11.62 -2.33
C VAL A 4 12.05 10.17 -2.75
N GLN A 5 13.06 9.35 -2.48
CA GLN A 5 13.04 7.95 -2.81
C GLN A 5 11.96 7.20 -2.04
N ILE A 6 11.84 7.50 -0.75
CA ILE A 6 10.80 6.87 0.09
C ILE A 6 9.42 7.23 -0.45
N ARG A 7 9.19 8.51 -0.73
CA ARG A 7 7.92 8.98 -1.26
C ARG A 7 7.59 8.31 -2.60
N THR A 8 8.56 8.22 -3.49
CA THR A 8 8.36 7.59 -4.80
C THR A 8 7.98 6.12 -4.66
N LYS A 9 8.66 5.38 -3.79
CA LYS A 9 8.35 3.97 -3.57
C LYS A 9 6.98 3.78 -2.95
N LEU A 10 6.62 4.60 -1.97
CA LEU A 10 5.30 4.51 -1.35
C LEU A 10 4.19 4.87 -2.34
N ALA A 11 4.43 5.87 -3.19
CA ALA A 11 3.46 6.23 -4.22
C ALA A 11 3.26 5.09 -5.22
N GLN A 12 4.33 4.39 -5.60
CA GLN A 12 4.23 3.23 -6.47
C GLN A 12 3.45 2.09 -5.81
N MET A 13 3.71 1.85 -4.53
CA MET A 13 2.97 0.84 -3.77
C MET A 13 1.50 1.21 -3.64
N ALA A 14 1.21 2.48 -3.38
CA ALA A 14 -0.16 2.96 -3.29
C ALA A 14 -0.90 2.80 -4.63
N ALA A 15 -0.21 3.02 -5.75
CA ALA A 15 -0.79 2.80 -7.06
C ALA A 15 -1.15 1.33 -7.30
N LYS A 16 -0.36 0.41 -6.73
CA LYS A 16 -0.64 -1.03 -6.82
C LYS A 16 -1.74 -1.49 -5.88
N ARG A 17 -2.11 -0.65 -4.91
CA ARG A 17 -3.15 -0.97 -3.95
C ARG A 17 -4.48 -1.29 -4.63
N ASP A 18 -4.83 -0.52 -5.65
CA ASP A 18 -6.07 -0.73 -6.39
C ASP A 18 -6.09 -2.10 -7.08
N SER A 19 -4.95 -2.52 -7.62
CA SER A 19 -4.83 -3.85 -8.22
C SER A 19 -5.00 -4.96 -7.18
N LEU A 20 -4.48 -4.75 -5.96
CA LEU A 20 -4.66 -5.72 -4.87
C LEU A 20 -6.11 -5.80 -4.43
N VAL A 21 -6.81 -4.66 -4.36
CA VAL A 21 -8.23 -4.62 -4.04
C VAL A 21 -9.03 -5.39 -5.09
N GLU A 22 -8.71 -5.19 -6.38
CA GLU A 22 -9.35 -5.94 -7.46
C GLU A 22 -9.15 -7.45 -7.32
N LEU A 23 -7.94 -7.86 -6.91
CA LEU A 23 -7.66 -9.27 -6.67
C LEU A 23 -8.55 -9.85 -5.58
N LEU A 24 -8.82 -9.09 -4.52
CA LEU A 24 -9.67 -9.54 -3.43
C LEU A 24 -11.12 -9.78 -3.85
N GLU A 25 -11.56 -9.14 -4.93
CA GLU A 25 -12.91 -9.31 -5.44
C GLU A 25 -13.07 -10.62 -6.24
N ARG A 26 -11.98 -11.29 -6.56
CA ARG A 26 -12.04 -12.55 -7.31
C ARG A 26 -12.43 -13.69 -6.38
N PRO A 27 -13.40 -14.55 -6.79
CA PRO A 27 -13.92 -15.58 -5.90
C PRO A 27 -12.99 -16.76 -5.67
N ASN A 28 -11.92 -16.92 -6.43
CA ASN A 28 -11.07 -18.10 -6.42
C ASN A 28 -9.73 -17.92 -5.73
N LEU A 29 -9.58 -16.92 -4.86
CA LEU A 29 -8.29 -16.65 -4.24
C LEU A 29 -7.91 -17.61 -3.12
N GLY A 30 -8.90 -18.23 -2.46
CA GLY A 30 -8.61 -19.13 -1.34
C GLY A 30 -7.77 -18.45 -0.25
N THR A 31 -6.69 -19.11 0.16
CA THR A 31 -5.80 -18.58 1.21
C THR A 31 -5.01 -17.35 0.79
N LEU A 32 -4.85 -17.14 -0.51
CA LEU A 32 -4.15 -15.92 -1.00
C LEU A 32 -4.87 -14.65 -0.59
N ARG A 33 -6.18 -14.73 -0.39
CA ARG A 33 -6.96 -13.58 0.05
C ARG A 33 -6.47 -13.03 1.37
N ILE A 34 -6.12 -13.91 2.29
CA ILE A 34 -5.61 -13.50 3.60
C ILE A 34 -4.28 -12.77 3.45
N ASP A 35 -3.40 -13.29 2.61
CA ASP A 35 -2.09 -12.67 2.36
C ASP A 35 -2.24 -11.29 1.72
N VAL A 36 -3.17 -11.15 0.77
CA VAL A 36 -3.42 -9.87 0.10
C VAL A 36 -4.02 -8.86 1.08
N ASP A 37 -4.97 -9.30 1.91
CA ASP A 37 -5.55 -8.42 2.95
C ASP A 37 -4.46 -7.89 3.89
N GLN A 38 -3.56 -8.76 4.31
CA GLN A 38 -2.48 -8.39 5.20
C GLN A 38 -1.52 -7.40 4.54
N ALA A 39 -1.21 -7.62 3.26
CA ALA A 39 -0.37 -6.71 2.50
C ALA A 39 -1.00 -5.33 2.38
N LEU A 40 -2.31 -5.26 2.18
CA LEU A 40 -3.04 -3.99 2.11
C LEU A 40 -3.00 -3.25 3.45
N GLU A 41 -3.17 -3.95 4.56
CA GLU A 41 -3.08 -3.33 5.88
C GLU A 41 -1.70 -2.73 6.12
N GLU A 42 -0.65 -3.49 5.80
CA GLU A 42 0.72 -3.02 5.96
C GLU A 42 1.01 -1.81 5.07
N LEU A 43 0.52 -1.83 3.85
CA LEU A 43 0.69 -0.71 2.93
C LEU A 43 -0.01 0.54 3.46
N ASP A 44 -1.25 0.40 3.95
CA ASP A 44 -1.99 1.52 4.50
C ASP A 44 -1.27 2.12 5.72
N GLU A 45 -0.72 1.28 6.59
CA GLU A 45 0.04 1.74 7.75
C GLU A 45 1.29 2.52 7.33
N LEU A 46 2.00 2.02 6.33
CA LEU A 46 3.21 2.69 5.82
C LEU A 46 2.89 4.06 5.23
N ILE A 47 1.81 4.14 4.47
CA ILE A 47 1.36 5.41 3.88
C ILE A 47 0.99 6.39 5.00
N GLU A 48 0.27 5.92 5.99
CA GLU A 48 -0.14 6.73 7.12
C GLU A 48 1.06 7.26 7.90
N GLU A 49 2.03 6.40 8.19
CA GLU A 49 3.26 6.79 8.87
C GLU A 49 4.04 7.82 8.05
N PHE A 50 4.16 7.60 6.74
CA PHE A 50 4.84 8.55 5.88
C PHE A 50 4.16 9.91 5.93
N ASN A 51 2.84 9.94 5.85
CA ASN A 51 2.08 11.19 5.88
C ASN A 51 2.21 11.91 7.22
N GLU A 52 2.38 11.19 8.32
CA GLU A 52 2.62 11.79 9.63
C GLU A 52 4.00 12.42 9.73
N ILE A 53 5.01 11.73 9.18
CA ILE A 53 6.40 12.19 9.23
C ILE A 53 6.62 13.34 8.24
N PHE A 54 5.99 13.27 7.08
CA PHE A 54 6.14 14.25 6.01
C PHE A 54 4.77 14.80 5.57
N PRO A 55 4.11 15.59 6.43
CA PRO A 55 2.75 16.05 6.11
C PRO A 55 2.64 16.89 4.84
N GLU A 56 3.77 17.51 4.42
CA GLU A 56 3.80 18.31 3.21
C GLU A 56 3.85 17.49 1.93
N ASP A 57 4.21 16.20 2.06
CA ASP A 57 4.40 15.30 0.92
C ASP A 57 3.41 14.13 0.95
N GLN A 58 2.20 14.38 1.41
CA GLN A 58 1.18 13.34 1.57
C GLN A 58 0.91 12.59 0.26
N ILE A 59 0.64 11.30 0.41
CA ILE A 59 0.34 10.39 -0.68
C ILE A 59 -1.16 10.06 -0.68
#